data_3bc074d2a290ca1d0137f4f00447548c
#
_entry.id   3bc074d2a290ca1d0137f4f00447548c
#
_cell.length_a   1.000
_cell.length_b   1.000
_cell.length_c   1.000
_cell.angle_alpha   90.00
_cell.angle_beta   90.00
_cell.angle_gamma   90.00
#
_symmetry.space_group_name_H-M   'P 1'
#
loop_
_entity.id
_entity.type
_entity.pdbx_description
1 polymer ?
#
loop_
_entity_poly.entity_id
_entity_poly.type
_entity_poly.pdbx_seq_one_letter_code
_entity_poly.pdbx_strand_id
1 'polypeptide(L)'
;MLLKAIKGFWDDKRGYVIALTLISMPLLLGFSLLVIDVGRTGNLHTDLQNAADAMALAGARELDGRDDAIDRADAAIEALANSAAFGGGGTGMSLGSYITVTYDAGNDAGSTVTVTYLKEIPASDDDPIDASMVTTDPNEASYARVVAKPQAMTTIFPVPVGFNRDTINVAAEAVAVYRASACDVTPIYICNPFENPGGGDAEAAADLLHTNFASGNLYGRQIEFHNDNDTGSTPGPGNFGFLAVGDNGASALAEALAIGKPGMCYKQNDLTTEPGVMKGPVESGVNTRFGLYGGSFSNNDKNPLYRPAPNVRMAQNQSGNVCKSYSQATNAYDAVPLGHGATMQDIPGGGGRIATGNNWNLDLYWDISHSGNKPSPLKSNPSYTPPAAPTGSITAHSSSYPGGSTPAGVQPSAYDVYNYEIGNPSLLGDKAPNGETGIPQCHKNYNLADYPDSTYGNRREIFAAIINCADQNLKGRKEDVKAVAFARMFLVQPVLTAGNSSRMVLETVDITGQGGRGTLDEFLREEAELVR
;
A
#
# COMPACT_ATOMS: atom_id res chain seq x y z
N MET A 1 4.49 -6.70 -98.85
CA MET A 1 4.77 -7.58 -97.68
C MET A 1 4.96 -6.78 -96.40
N LEU A 2 5.76 -5.72 -96.39
CA LEU A 2 6.08 -4.92 -95.20
C LEU A 2 4.85 -4.33 -94.48
N LEU A 3 3.89 -3.77 -95.23
CA LEU A 3 2.66 -3.20 -94.66
C LEU A 3 1.76 -4.24 -93.97
N LYS A 4 1.72 -5.48 -94.48
CA LYS A 4 1.01 -6.58 -93.79
C LYS A 4 1.68 -7.02 -92.48
N ALA A 5 3.02 -7.01 -92.46
CA ALA A 5 3.78 -7.33 -91.28
C ALA A 5 3.63 -6.26 -90.17
N ILE A 6 3.65 -4.97 -90.58
CA ILE A 6 3.41 -3.82 -89.70
C ILE A 6 1.99 -3.85 -89.15
N LYS A 7 0.99 -4.13 -89.98
CA LYS A 7 -0.38 -4.23 -89.53
C LYS A 7 -0.62 -5.43 -88.66
N GLY A 8 0.04 -6.59 -88.91
CA GLY A 8 0.00 -7.75 -88.08
C GLY A 8 0.67 -7.51 -86.71
N PHE A 9 1.73 -6.68 -86.70
CA PHE A 9 2.40 -6.29 -85.44
C PHE A 9 1.52 -5.32 -84.58
N TRP A 10 0.77 -4.42 -85.23
CA TRP A 10 -0.17 -3.51 -84.56
C TRP A 10 -1.44 -4.20 -84.10
N ASP A 11 -1.87 -5.26 -84.73
CA ASP A 11 -3.05 -6.05 -84.37
C ASP A 11 -2.72 -7.21 -83.44
N ASP A 12 -1.44 -7.48 -83.21
CA ASP A 12 -1.00 -8.56 -82.27
C ASP A 12 -1.07 -8.13 -80.82
N LYS A 13 -2.16 -8.51 -80.19
CA LYS A 13 -2.42 -8.23 -78.80
C LYS A 13 -1.47 -8.97 -77.82
N ARG A 14 -0.59 -9.85 -78.33
CA ARG A 14 0.40 -10.54 -77.48
C ARG A 14 1.47 -9.60 -76.98
N GLY A 15 1.84 -8.55 -77.72
CA GLY A 15 2.76 -7.50 -77.29
C GLY A 15 2.23 -6.65 -76.14
N TYR A 16 0.91 -6.49 -76.04
CA TYR A 16 0.29 -5.77 -74.91
C TYR A 16 0.51 -6.47 -73.55
N VAL A 17 0.45 -7.79 -73.55
CA VAL A 17 0.69 -8.56 -72.28
C VAL A 17 2.11 -8.35 -71.84
N ILE A 18 3.13 -8.38 -72.69
CA ILE A 18 4.52 -8.13 -72.37
C ILE A 18 4.71 -6.69 -71.86
N ALA A 19 4.13 -5.70 -72.53
CA ALA A 19 4.20 -4.30 -72.11
C ALA A 19 3.51 -4.08 -70.76
N LEU A 20 2.35 -4.72 -70.50
CA LEU A 20 1.63 -4.66 -69.25
C LEU A 20 2.44 -5.32 -68.13
N THR A 21 3.05 -6.48 -68.41
CA THR A 21 3.88 -7.18 -67.43
C THR A 21 5.13 -6.37 -67.06
N LEU A 22 5.79 -5.76 -68.06
CA LEU A 22 6.98 -4.90 -67.84
C LEU A 22 6.65 -3.65 -67.00
N ILE A 23 5.44 -3.13 -67.07
CA ILE A 23 5.02 -1.98 -66.25
C ILE A 23 4.48 -2.44 -64.88
N SER A 24 3.69 -3.51 -64.86
CA SER A 24 3.07 -3.99 -63.60
C SER A 24 4.03 -4.71 -62.66
N MET A 25 5.02 -5.41 -63.22
CA MET A 25 5.98 -6.18 -62.38
C MET A 25 6.83 -5.30 -61.48
N PRO A 26 7.46 -4.21 -61.91
CA PRO A 26 8.17 -3.29 -61.02
C PRO A 26 7.25 -2.66 -59.97
N LEU A 27 6.01 -2.35 -60.35
CA LEU A 27 5.02 -1.79 -59.41
C LEU A 27 4.66 -2.82 -58.32
N LEU A 28 4.38 -4.06 -58.71
CA LEU A 28 4.09 -5.16 -57.75
C LEU A 28 5.28 -5.47 -56.87
N LEU A 29 6.50 -5.50 -57.40
CA LEU A 29 7.73 -5.68 -56.62
C LEU A 29 7.93 -4.51 -55.65
N GLY A 30 7.70 -3.27 -56.10
CA GLY A 30 7.77 -2.10 -55.25
C GLY A 30 6.80 -2.18 -54.08
N PHE A 31 5.54 -2.52 -54.32
CA PHE A 31 4.56 -2.74 -53.24
C PHE A 31 4.95 -3.86 -52.29
N SER A 32 5.50 -4.96 -52.81
CA SER A 32 5.96 -6.08 -51.98
C SER A 32 7.09 -5.66 -51.06
N LEU A 33 8.07 -4.89 -51.57
CA LEU A 33 9.18 -4.36 -50.74
C LEU A 33 8.69 -3.36 -49.70
N LEU A 34 7.72 -2.51 -50.03
CA LEU A 34 7.09 -1.58 -49.11
C LEU A 34 6.39 -2.31 -47.97
N VAL A 35 5.64 -3.37 -48.26
CA VAL A 35 4.98 -4.19 -47.25
C VAL A 35 5.99 -4.85 -46.31
N ILE A 36 7.13 -5.30 -46.86
CA ILE A 36 8.20 -5.87 -46.05
C ILE A 36 8.79 -4.80 -45.12
N ASP A 37 9.08 -3.60 -45.62
CA ASP A 37 9.64 -2.53 -44.78
C ASP A 37 8.67 -2.06 -43.69
N VAL A 38 7.37 -1.94 -44.01
CA VAL A 38 6.35 -1.63 -43.02
C VAL A 38 6.27 -2.72 -41.95
N GLY A 39 6.31 -4.00 -42.35
CA GLY A 39 6.34 -5.13 -41.39
C GLY A 39 7.57 -5.13 -40.50
N ARG A 40 8.76 -4.84 -41.08
CA ARG A 40 10.02 -4.75 -40.31
C ARG A 40 9.97 -3.57 -39.33
N THR A 41 9.47 -2.43 -39.74
CA THR A 41 9.31 -1.23 -38.90
C THR A 41 8.37 -1.55 -37.72
N GLY A 42 7.24 -2.19 -38.01
CA GLY A 42 6.27 -2.60 -36.98
C GLY A 42 6.85 -3.58 -35.98
N ASN A 43 7.59 -4.57 -36.45
CA ASN A 43 8.25 -5.52 -35.56
C ASN A 43 9.30 -4.84 -34.66
N LEU A 44 10.16 -3.99 -35.26
CA LEU A 44 11.17 -3.26 -34.48
C LEU A 44 10.52 -2.33 -33.45
N HIS A 45 9.44 -1.62 -33.81
CA HIS A 45 8.70 -0.79 -32.86
C HIS A 45 8.13 -1.63 -31.72
N THR A 46 7.51 -2.76 -32.04
CA THR A 46 6.94 -3.67 -31.02
C THR A 46 8.01 -4.21 -30.08
N ASP A 47 9.18 -4.60 -30.63
CA ASP A 47 10.28 -5.10 -29.81
C ASP A 47 10.84 -4.01 -28.90
N LEU A 48 11.04 -2.79 -29.41
CA LEU A 48 11.50 -1.65 -28.60
C LEU A 48 10.48 -1.25 -27.54
N GLN A 49 9.18 -1.29 -27.88
CA GLN A 49 8.12 -1.00 -26.93
C GLN A 49 8.08 -2.03 -25.81
N ASN A 50 8.10 -3.32 -26.14
CA ASN A 50 8.16 -4.39 -25.14
C ASN A 50 9.38 -4.26 -24.22
N ALA A 51 10.50 -3.80 -24.76
CA ALA A 51 11.70 -3.53 -24.00
C ALA A 51 11.51 -2.36 -23.04
N ALA A 52 11.00 -1.24 -23.54
CA ALA A 52 10.75 -0.05 -22.74
C ALA A 52 9.75 -0.37 -21.62
N ASP A 53 8.66 -1.09 -21.95
CA ASP A 53 7.64 -1.52 -21.00
C ASP A 53 8.24 -2.38 -19.88
N ALA A 54 9.03 -3.39 -20.25
CA ALA A 54 9.64 -4.29 -19.28
C ALA A 54 10.63 -3.56 -18.36
N MET A 55 11.45 -2.66 -18.91
CA MET A 55 12.40 -1.86 -18.13
C MET A 55 11.70 -0.83 -17.25
N ALA A 56 10.66 -0.16 -17.76
CA ALA A 56 9.87 0.78 -16.97
C ALA A 56 9.20 0.09 -15.78
N LEU A 57 8.60 -1.10 -16.00
CA LEU A 57 8.01 -1.91 -14.94
C LEU A 57 9.05 -2.38 -13.92
N ALA A 58 10.23 -2.80 -14.38
CA ALA A 58 11.30 -3.24 -13.49
C ALA A 58 11.80 -2.09 -12.60
N GLY A 59 12.03 -0.91 -13.20
CA GLY A 59 12.44 0.28 -12.45
C GLY A 59 11.36 0.79 -11.51
N ALA A 60 10.12 0.87 -11.98
CA ALA A 60 9.01 1.35 -11.16
C ALA A 60 8.78 0.49 -9.90
N ARG A 61 9.02 -0.83 -9.99
CA ARG A 61 8.85 -1.74 -8.86
C ARG A 61 9.76 -1.40 -7.67
N GLU A 62 10.89 -0.77 -7.92
CA GLU A 62 11.87 -0.40 -6.89
C GLU A 62 11.62 1.00 -6.30
N LEU A 63 10.67 1.80 -6.86
CA LEU A 63 10.38 3.16 -6.43
C LEU A 63 9.42 3.17 -5.23
N ASP A 64 9.90 2.70 -4.09
CA ASP A 64 9.13 2.56 -2.86
C ASP A 64 9.25 3.77 -1.91
N GLY A 65 9.87 4.86 -2.38
CA GLY A 65 10.05 6.09 -1.62
C GLY A 65 11.16 6.03 -0.56
N ARG A 66 12.11 5.09 -0.67
CA ARG A 66 13.29 5.03 0.19
C ARG A 66 14.46 5.77 -0.45
N ASP A 67 15.44 6.18 0.38
CA ASP A 67 16.63 6.91 -0.06
C ASP A 67 17.45 6.19 -1.14
N ASP A 68 17.34 4.87 -1.25
CA ASP A 68 18.04 4.03 -2.23
C ASP A 68 17.16 3.58 -3.41
N ALA A 69 15.92 4.08 -3.50
CA ALA A 69 14.93 3.63 -4.48
C ALA A 69 15.40 3.81 -5.93
N ILE A 70 15.99 4.96 -6.27
CA ILE A 70 16.52 5.22 -7.61
C ILE A 70 17.71 4.32 -7.92
N ASP A 71 18.64 4.13 -6.99
CA ASP A 71 19.81 3.26 -7.19
C ASP A 71 19.39 1.79 -7.43
N ARG A 72 18.36 1.32 -6.72
CA ARG A 72 17.79 -0.02 -6.92
C ARG A 72 17.06 -0.12 -8.26
N ALA A 73 16.30 0.92 -8.63
CA ALA A 73 15.60 0.99 -9.90
C ALA A 73 16.59 0.96 -11.08
N ASP A 74 17.66 1.73 -11.02
CA ASP A 74 18.72 1.72 -12.02
C ASP A 74 19.39 0.34 -12.14
N ALA A 75 19.70 -0.29 -11.02
CA ALA A 75 20.29 -1.64 -11.01
C ALA A 75 19.32 -2.70 -11.58
N ALA A 76 18.03 -2.60 -11.30
CA ALA A 76 17.01 -3.50 -11.85
C ALA A 76 16.87 -3.33 -13.37
N ILE A 77 16.86 -2.10 -13.87
CA ILE A 77 16.81 -1.79 -15.30
C ILE A 77 18.08 -2.28 -16.00
N GLU A 78 19.25 -2.03 -15.40
CA GLU A 78 20.55 -2.46 -15.95
C GLU A 78 20.63 -4.00 -16.06
N ALA A 79 20.22 -4.72 -15.03
CA ALA A 79 20.20 -6.17 -15.05
C ALA A 79 19.28 -6.73 -16.15
N LEU A 80 18.15 -6.10 -16.42
CA LEU A 80 17.23 -6.50 -17.46
C LEU A 80 17.73 -6.09 -18.85
N ALA A 81 18.17 -4.86 -19.03
CA ALA A 81 18.65 -4.33 -20.31
C ALA A 81 19.82 -5.15 -20.86
N ASN A 82 20.85 -5.35 -20.05
CA ASN A 82 22.08 -6.03 -20.48
C ASN A 82 21.89 -7.55 -20.69
N SER A 83 20.76 -8.12 -20.32
CA SER A 83 20.42 -9.53 -20.54
C SER A 83 19.52 -9.76 -21.76
N ALA A 84 19.00 -8.70 -22.39
CA ALA A 84 18.00 -8.76 -23.45
C ALA A 84 18.59 -8.38 -24.81
N ALA A 85 18.16 -9.08 -25.86
CA ALA A 85 18.48 -8.76 -27.26
C ALA A 85 17.18 -8.67 -28.05
N PHE A 86 17.01 -7.59 -28.79
CA PHE A 86 15.80 -7.33 -29.60
C PHE A 86 16.09 -7.53 -31.08
N GLY A 87 15.16 -8.16 -31.77
CA GLY A 87 15.28 -8.42 -33.21
C GLY A 87 14.78 -7.27 -34.05
N GLY A 88 15.42 -7.00 -35.20
CA GLY A 88 14.88 -6.14 -36.26
C GLY A 88 15.65 -4.87 -36.57
N GLY A 89 16.67 -4.52 -35.82
CA GLY A 89 17.54 -3.38 -36.14
C GLY A 89 18.78 -3.80 -36.93
N GLY A 90 19.39 -2.86 -37.61
CA GLY A 90 20.68 -3.03 -38.27
C GLY A 90 20.77 -2.35 -39.62
N THR A 91 22.00 -1.95 -39.97
CA THR A 91 22.35 -1.43 -41.30
C THR A 91 22.59 -2.61 -42.22
N GLY A 92 21.59 -2.94 -43.06
CA GLY A 92 21.72 -3.97 -44.09
C GLY A 92 20.48 -4.83 -44.27
N MET A 93 20.46 -5.63 -45.33
CA MET A 93 19.32 -6.51 -45.71
C MET A 93 19.25 -7.80 -44.86
N SER A 94 19.97 -7.90 -43.76
CA SER A 94 19.97 -9.11 -42.92
C SER A 94 18.71 -9.12 -42.02
N LEU A 95 17.80 -10.00 -42.38
CA LEU A 95 16.66 -10.38 -41.54
C LEU A 95 17.22 -11.19 -40.36
N GLY A 96 17.52 -10.55 -39.24
CA GLY A 96 18.04 -11.25 -38.07
C GLY A 96 19.17 -10.53 -37.31
N SER A 97 19.35 -9.24 -37.58
CA SER A 97 20.18 -8.39 -36.72
C SER A 97 19.45 -8.16 -35.39
N TYR A 98 20.16 -8.47 -34.29
CA TYR A 98 19.68 -8.17 -32.97
C TYR A 98 20.31 -6.87 -32.48
N ILE A 99 19.52 -6.01 -31.85
CA ILE A 99 20.02 -4.86 -31.11
C ILE A 99 20.10 -5.29 -29.65
N THR A 100 21.30 -5.25 -29.08
CA THR A 100 21.44 -5.40 -27.63
C THR A 100 21.02 -4.10 -26.99
N VAL A 101 20.04 -4.16 -26.11
CA VAL A 101 19.69 -3.02 -25.27
C VAL A 101 20.74 -2.90 -24.20
N THR A 102 21.31 -1.72 -24.07
CA THR A 102 22.30 -1.38 -23.05
C THR A 102 21.81 -0.22 -22.21
N TYR A 103 21.98 -0.33 -20.94
CA TYR A 103 21.73 0.74 -19.98
C TYR A 103 22.88 0.78 -18.97
N ASP A 104 23.36 1.98 -18.69
CA ASP A 104 24.37 2.28 -17.68
C ASP A 104 23.97 3.62 -17.06
N ALA A 105 23.52 3.60 -15.80
CA ALA A 105 23.05 4.78 -15.06
C ALA A 105 24.09 5.90 -14.99
N GLY A 106 25.38 5.56 -15.00
CA GLY A 106 26.48 6.50 -15.01
C GLY A 106 26.89 7.02 -16.39
N ASN A 107 26.37 6.46 -17.48
CA ASN A 107 26.84 6.73 -18.86
C ASN A 107 25.71 6.68 -19.90
N ASP A 108 24.90 7.70 -19.91
CA ASP A 108 23.79 7.83 -20.89
C ASP A 108 24.28 7.80 -22.36
N ALA A 109 25.51 8.24 -22.63
CA ALA A 109 26.05 8.24 -23.99
C ALA A 109 26.31 6.82 -24.54
N GLY A 110 26.60 5.86 -23.67
CA GLY A 110 26.78 4.43 -24.00
C GLY A 110 25.49 3.63 -24.01
N SER A 111 24.42 4.19 -23.49
CA SER A 111 23.14 3.52 -23.34
C SER A 111 22.28 3.63 -24.60
N THR A 112 21.53 2.58 -24.93
CA THR A 112 20.53 2.58 -26.01
C THR A 112 19.15 3.06 -25.53
N VAL A 113 18.97 3.19 -24.23
CA VAL A 113 17.79 3.74 -23.59
C VAL A 113 18.16 4.92 -22.69
N THR A 114 17.22 5.83 -22.49
CA THR A 114 17.32 6.90 -21.49
C THR A 114 16.28 6.64 -20.43
N VAL A 115 16.70 6.65 -19.17
CA VAL A 115 15.82 6.50 -18.01
C VAL A 115 15.69 7.84 -17.29
N THR A 116 14.50 8.21 -16.91
CA THR A 116 14.22 9.39 -16.08
C THR A 116 13.17 9.04 -15.06
N TYR A 117 13.32 9.54 -13.85
CA TYR A 117 12.34 9.38 -12.78
C TYR A 117 11.47 10.61 -12.67
N LEU A 118 10.17 10.39 -12.45
CA LEU A 118 9.20 11.49 -12.40
C LEU A 118 8.45 11.44 -11.07
N LYS A 119 8.13 12.62 -10.56
CA LYS A 119 7.26 12.76 -9.37
C LYS A 119 5.78 12.82 -9.73
N GLU A 120 5.46 13.23 -10.95
CA GLU A 120 4.11 13.34 -11.48
C GLU A 120 4.11 13.13 -13.00
N ILE A 121 2.95 12.87 -13.57
CA ILE A 121 2.73 12.78 -15.02
C ILE A 121 1.59 13.72 -15.42
N PRO A 122 1.51 14.15 -16.69
CA PRO A 122 0.39 14.93 -17.18
C PRO A 122 -0.95 14.19 -17.01
N ALA A 123 -2.03 14.95 -16.82
CA ALA A 123 -3.37 14.37 -16.70
C ALA A 123 -3.89 13.75 -18.02
N SER A 124 -3.31 14.12 -19.16
CA SER A 124 -3.63 13.57 -20.46
C SER A 124 -2.37 12.97 -21.10
N ASP A 125 -2.52 11.80 -21.71
CA ASP A 125 -1.43 11.13 -22.45
C ASP A 125 -0.94 11.92 -23.66
N ASP A 126 -1.76 12.84 -24.17
CA ASP A 126 -1.40 13.73 -25.29
C ASP A 126 -0.49 14.89 -24.85
N ASP A 127 -0.42 15.18 -23.57
CA ASP A 127 0.40 16.26 -23.02
C ASP A 127 1.86 15.80 -22.83
N PRO A 128 2.84 16.66 -23.17
CA PRO A 128 4.26 16.31 -23.02
C PRO A 128 4.66 16.24 -21.54
N ILE A 129 5.54 15.30 -21.22
CA ILE A 129 6.25 15.27 -19.93
C ILE A 129 7.32 16.34 -19.97
N ASP A 130 7.21 17.32 -19.09
CA ASP A 130 8.16 18.43 -19.03
C ASP A 130 9.21 18.25 -17.90
N ALA A 131 10.22 19.12 -17.89
CA ALA A 131 11.33 19.02 -16.97
C ALA A 131 10.94 19.26 -15.49
N SER A 132 9.80 19.90 -15.22
CA SER A 132 9.34 20.15 -13.85
C SER A 132 8.80 18.88 -13.17
N MET A 133 8.42 17.90 -13.97
CA MET A 133 7.93 16.59 -13.50
C MET A 133 9.07 15.63 -13.18
N VAL A 134 10.29 15.92 -13.66
CA VAL A 134 11.48 15.07 -13.41
C VAL A 134 12.01 15.34 -12.01
N THR A 135 12.35 14.25 -11.31
CA THR A 135 13.01 14.30 -10.00
C THR A 135 14.26 13.44 -9.98
N THR A 136 15.20 13.80 -9.14
CA THR A 136 16.37 12.99 -8.75
C THR A 136 16.29 12.61 -7.27
N ASP A 137 15.21 13.02 -6.60
CA ASP A 137 14.96 12.67 -5.22
C ASP A 137 14.26 11.30 -5.16
N PRO A 138 14.89 10.27 -4.55
CA PRO A 138 14.30 8.96 -4.46
C PRO A 138 12.97 8.92 -3.67
N ASN A 139 12.77 9.86 -2.75
CA ASN A 139 11.54 9.94 -1.95
C ASN A 139 10.36 10.50 -2.75
N GLU A 140 10.64 11.34 -3.77
CA GLU A 140 9.61 11.88 -4.67
C GLU A 140 9.37 11.02 -5.91
N ALA A 141 10.33 10.15 -6.27
CA ALA A 141 10.27 9.34 -7.49
C ALA A 141 9.13 8.32 -7.40
N SER A 142 8.09 8.53 -8.19
CA SER A 142 6.90 7.66 -8.25
C SER A 142 6.76 6.95 -9.58
N TYR A 143 7.41 7.45 -10.64
CA TYR A 143 7.30 6.90 -12.00
C TYR A 143 8.69 6.68 -12.58
N ALA A 144 8.86 5.55 -13.26
CA ALA A 144 10.01 5.27 -14.10
C ALA A 144 9.63 5.45 -15.58
N ARG A 145 10.30 6.38 -16.25
CA ARG A 145 10.15 6.64 -17.68
C ARG A 145 11.35 6.09 -18.42
N VAL A 146 11.10 5.22 -19.38
CA VAL A 146 12.14 4.63 -20.24
C VAL A 146 11.87 5.01 -21.69
N VAL A 147 12.83 5.64 -22.32
CA VAL A 147 12.79 6.02 -23.72
C VAL A 147 13.86 5.24 -24.48
N ALA A 148 13.45 4.36 -25.37
CA ALA A 148 14.36 3.71 -26.32
C ALA A 148 14.83 4.74 -27.34
N LYS A 149 16.17 4.97 -27.38
CA LYS A 149 16.76 5.93 -28.33
C LYS A 149 16.47 5.49 -29.76
N PRO A 150 16.25 6.45 -30.69
CA PRO A 150 15.89 6.13 -32.07
C PRO A 150 16.87 5.17 -32.73
N GLN A 151 16.38 4.03 -33.21
CA GLN A 151 17.15 3.06 -33.96
C GLN A 151 16.90 3.22 -35.45
N ALA A 152 17.98 3.39 -36.22
CA ALA A 152 17.90 3.56 -37.67
C ALA A 152 17.76 2.21 -38.37
N MET A 153 16.68 2.04 -39.14
CA MET A 153 16.44 0.88 -39.97
C MET A 153 16.61 1.28 -41.47
N THR A 154 17.47 0.59 -42.18
CA THR A 154 17.63 0.80 -43.62
C THR A 154 16.45 0.22 -44.38
N THR A 155 15.84 1.01 -45.28
CA THR A 155 14.72 0.59 -46.12
C THR A 155 15.22 -0.28 -47.29
N ILE A 156 14.46 -1.31 -47.63
CA ILE A 156 14.67 -2.16 -48.83
C ILE A 156 13.93 -1.57 -50.03
N PHE A 157 12.82 -0.90 -49.78
CA PHE A 157 12.05 -0.22 -50.81
C PHE A 157 12.85 0.97 -51.36
N PRO A 158 13.14 1.02 -52.68
CA PRO A 158 13.86 2.13 -53.31
C PRO A 158 13.02 3.40 -53.23
N VAL A 159 13.38 4.31 -52.36
CA VAL A 159 12.73 5.61 -52.27
C VAL A 159 13.07 6.40 -53.54
N PRO A 160 12.10 7.01 -54.25
CA PRO A 160 12.37 7.77 -55.44
C PRO A 160 13.43 8.86 -55.22
N VAL A 161 14.29 9.03 -56.22
CA VAL A 161 15.36 10.04 -56.22
C VAL A 161 14.79 11.40 -55.83
N GLY A 162 15.27 11.97 -54.74
CA GLY A 162 14.82 13.30 -54.26
C GLY A 162 14.32 13.31 -52.81
N PHE A 163 13.99 12.17 -52.22
CA PHE A 163 13.52 12.12 -50.83
C PHE A 163 14.64 11.87 -49.81
N ASN A 164 15.82 11.48 -50.23
CA ASN A 164 17.05 11.28 -49.42
C ASN A 164 16.82 10.65 -48.03
N ARG A 165 15.97 9.62 -47.96
CA ARG A 165 15.66 8.89 -46.71
C ARG A 165 15.85 7.39 -46.94
N ASP A 166 17.10 6.97 -46.76
CA ASP A 166 17.44 5.55 -46.84
C ASP A 166 17.22 4.82 -45.51
N THR A 167 16.81 5.56 -44.46
CA THR A 167 16.58 5.03 -43.12
C THR A 167 15.30 5.58 -42.50
N ILE A 168 14.63 4.72 -41.73
CA ILE A 168 13.51 5.06 -40.84
C ILE A 168 14.03 4.93 -39.40
N ASN A 169 13.81 5.99 -38.62
CA ASN A 169 14.13 5.95 -37.18
C ASN A 169 12.90 5.46 -36.41
N VAL A 170 13.09 4.46 -35.58
CA VAL A 170 12.05 3.89 -34.71
C VAL A 170 12.45 4.10 -33.28
N ALA A 171 11.55 4.64 -32.48
CA ALA A 171 11.71 4.87 -31.05
C ALA A 171 10.50 4.32 -30.31
N ALA A 172 10.63 4.10 -29.02
CA ALA A 172 9.55 3.70 -28.14
C ALA A 172 9.72 4.38 -26.78
N GLU A 173 8.62 4.57 -26.08
CA GLU A 173 8.59 5.18 -24.76
C GLU A 173 7.61 4.41 -23.89
N ALA A 174 7.96 4.21 -22.62
CA ALA A 174 7.09 3.63 -21.62
C ALA A 174 7.23 4.38 -20.30
N VAL A 175 6.13 4.53 -19.59
CA VAL A 175 6.10 5.07 -18.23
C VAL A 175 5.37 4.07 -17.35
N ALA A 176 6.01 3.66 -16.28
CA ALA A 176 5.39 2.80 -15.28
C ALA A 176 5.40 3.49 -13.90
N VAL A 177 4.42 3.15 -13.09
CA VAL A 177 4.26 3.66 -11.72
C VAL A 177 4.32 2.50 -10.73
N TYR A 178 4.95 2.74 -9.59
CA TYR A 178 4.82 1.88 -8.43
C TYR A 178 3.49 2.17 -7.72
N ARG A 179 2.73 1.12 -7.48
CA ARG A 179 1.50 1.21 -6.70
C ARG A 179 1.54 0.21 -5.58
N ALA A 180 1.61 0.71 -4.36
CA ALA A 180 1.37 -0.10 -3.18
C ALA A 180 -0.11 -0.08 -2.85
N SER A 181 -0.71 -1.24 -2.72
CA SER A 181 -2.07 -1.39 -2.22
C SER A 181 -2.09 -2.30 -1.01
N ALA A 182 -2.75 -1.86 0.04
CA ALA A 182 -2.96 -2.65 1.23
C ALA A 182 -4.35 -3.29 1.17
N CYS A 183 -4.41 -4.62 1.28
CA CYS A 183 -5.66 -5.35 1.29
C CYS A 183 -6.05 -5.76 2.71
N ASP A 184 -7.33 -6.07 2.91
CA ASP A 184 -7.89 -6.35 4.24
C ASP A 184 -7.75 -5.20 5.25
N VAL A 185 -7.59 -3.97 4.76
CA VAL A 185 -7.55 -2.76 5.60
C VAL A 185 -8.92 -2.51 6.19
N THR A 186 -8.95 -2.28 7.47
CA THR A 186 -10.13 -1.75 8.13
C THR A 186 -10.35 -0.32 7.61
N PRO A 187 -11.57 0.09 7.26
CA PRO A 187 -11.83 1.39 6.63
C PRO A 187 -11.70 2.55 7.61
N ILE A 188 -10.53 2.69 8.21
CA ILE A 188 -10.18 3.77 9.12
C ILE A 188 -8.85 4.40 8.73
N TYR A 189 -8.70 5.67 9.06
CA TYR A 189 -7.41 6.35 8.97
C TYR A 189 -7.17 7.19 10.22
N ILE A 190 -5.91 7.43 10.50
CA ILE A 190 -5.45 8.35 11.55
C ILE A 190 -4.61 9.44 10.92
N CYS A 191 -4.65 10.63 11.50
CA CYS A 191 -3.72 11.69 11.10
C CYS A 191 -2.33 11.39 11.63
N ASN A 192 -1.32 11.72 10.83
CA ASN A 192 0.06 11.64 11.26
C ASN A 192 0.27 12.52 12.51
N PRO A 193 0.72 11.94 13.64
CA PRO A 193 0.85 12.71 14.88
C PRO A 193 1.96 13.75 14.85
N PHE A 194 2.86 13.67 13.87
CA PHE A 194 3.99 14.58 13.72
C PHE A 194 3.69 15.73 12.78
N GLU A 195 2.53 15.74 12.16
CA GLU A 195 2.11 16.78 11.24
C GLU A 195 1.87 18.11 11.95
N ASN A 196 2.33 19.18 11.33
CA ASN A 196 2.02 20.54 11.79
C ASN A 196 0.52 20.82 11.59
N PRO A 197 -0.21 21.32 12.60
CA PRO A 197 -1.62 21.68 12.45
C PRO A 197 -1.92 22.67 11.32
N GLY A 198 -0.92 23.44 10.88
CA GLY A 198 -1.02 24.35 9.74
C GLY A 198 -0.75 23.72 8.37
N GLY A 199 -0.30 22.48 8.32
CA GLY A 199 0.17 21.83 7.09
C GLY A 199 1.51 22.40 6.60
N GLY A 200 1.93 21.94 5.42
CA GLY A 200 3.12 22.47 4.73
C GLY A 200 4.44 21.80 5.14
N ASP A 201 4.39 20.66 5.83
CA ASP A 201 5.55 19.89 6.30
C ASP A 201 5.38 18.38 6.11
N ALA A 202 4.65 17.99 5.07
CA ALA A 202 4.23 16.60 4.84
C ALA A 202 5.39 15.60 4.85
N GLU A 203 6.49 15.93 4.19
CA GLU A 203 7.70 15.12 4.11
C GLU A 203 8.38 15.00 5.48
N ALA A 204 8.66 16.12 6.14
CA ALA A 204 9.27 16.12 7.47
C ALA A 204 8.40 15.38 8.50
N ALA A 205 7.09 15.48 8.38
CA ALA A 205 6.16 14.75 9.24
C ALA A 205 6.18 13.23 8.96
N ALA A 206 6.34 12.82 7.71
CA ALA A 206 6.51 11.43 7.32
C ALA A 206 7.82 10.86 7.87
N ASP A 207 8.93 11.56 7.70
CA ASP A 207 10.25 11.18 8.22
C ASP A 207 10.23 11.03 9.75
N LEU A 208 9.59 11.97 10.45
CA LEU A 208 9.44 11.89 11.90
C LEU A 208 8.61 10.68 12.32
N LEU A 209 7.56 10.33 11.59
CA LEU A 209 6.76 9.12 11.84
C LEU A 209 7.64 7.89 11.75
N HIS A 210 8.35 7.71 10.64
CA HIS A 210 9.20 6.57 10.36
C HIS A 210 10.38 6.47 11.35
N THR A 211 11.06 7.58 11.63
CA THR A 211 12.18 7.64 12.58
C THR A 211 11.74 7.32 14.01
N ASN A 212 10.59 7.84 14.44
CA ASN A 212 10.06 7.55 15.78
C ASN A 212 9.58 6.10 15.89
N PHE A 213 9.08 5.53 14.79
CA PHE A 213 8.73 4.12 14.77
C PHE A 213 9.98 3.25 14.86
N ALA A 214 11.00 3.53 14.04
CA ALA A 214 12.29 2.83 14.04
C ALA A 214 13.00 2.90 15.39
N SER A 215 12.92 4.03 16.10
CA SER A 215 13.51 4.21 17.43
C SER A 215 12.68 3.61 18.57
N GLY A 216 11.44 3.17 18.31
CA GLY A 216 10.56 2.55 19.25
C GLY A 216 9.68 3.43 20.07
N ASN A 217 9.72 4.66 19.81
CA ASN A 217 8.93 5.62 20.57
C ASN A 217 7.42 5.44 20.36
N LEU A 218 7.02 4.80 19.25
CA LEU A 218 5.60 4.62 18.90
C LEU A 218 5.04 3.25 19.27
N TYR A 219 5.86 2.21 19.37
CA TYR A 219 5.38 0.88 19.73
C TYR A 219 4.69 0.89 21.08
N GLY A 220 3.50 0.28 21.17
CA GLY A 220 2.72 0.23 22.39
C GLY A 220 2.08 1.56 22.80
N ARG A 221 2.20 2.60 21.98
CA ARG A 221 1.54 3.88 22.24
C ARG A 221 0.08 3.81 21.85
N GLN A 222 -0.77 4.38 22.69
CA GLN A 222 -2.21 4.36 22.48
C GLN A 222 -2.68 5.67 21.87
N ILE A 223 -3.56 5.56 20.90
CA ILE A 223 -4.21 6.67 20.21
C ILE A 223 -5.70 6.56 20.48
N GLU A 224 -6.31 7.65 20.92
CA GLU A 224 -7.75 7.76 21.02
C GLU A 224 -8.30 8.22 19.67
N PHE A 225 -9.20 7.45 19.13
CA PHE A 225 -9.75 7.62 17.80
C PHE A 225 -11.26 7.87 17.88
N HIS A 226 -11.78 8.69 16.96
CA HIS A 226 -13.22 8.96 16.86
C HIS A 226 -13.83 9.64 18.09
N ASN A 227 -13.11 10.61 18.65
CA ASN A 227 -13.62 11.45 19.74
C ASN A 227 -14.05 12.82 19.19
N ASP A 228 -15.34 13.12 19.18
CA ASP A 228 -15.91 14.37 18.66
C ASP A 228 -15.76 15.57 19.62
N ASN A 229 -15.37 15.32 20.86
CA ASN A 229 -15.20 16.37 21.85
C ASN A 229 -13.77 16.90 21.98
N ASP A 230 -12.81 16.25 21.30
CA ASP A 230 -11.43 16.65 21.36
C ASP A 230 -11.04 17.39 20.08
N THR A 231 -10.82 18.68 20.20
CA THR A 231 -10.44 19.56 19.08
C THR A 231 -9.08 19.21 18.45
N GLY A 232 -8.33 18.30 19.07
CA GLY A 232 -7.05 17.82 18.58
C GLY A 232 -7.07 16.49 17.82
N SER A 233 -8.15 15.71 17.92
CA SER A 233 -8.24 14.35 17.37
C SER A 233 -9.07 14.23 16.10
N THR A 234 -9.80 15.28 15.71
CA THR A 234 -10.62 15.27 14.49
C THR A 234 -9.77 15.59 13.27
N PRO A 235 -9.77 14.73 12.25
CA PRO A 235 -8.96 14.92 11.04
C PRO A 235 -9.35 16.12 10.18
N GLY A 236 -10.39 16.85 10.58
CA GLY A 236 -10.90 18.03 9.87
C GLY A 236 -12.42 18.12 9.97
N PRO A 237 -13.05 19.26 9.60
CA PRO A 237 -14.48 19.44 9.68
C PRO A 237 -15.27 18.37 8.91
N GLY A 238 -16.09 17.60 9.62
CA GLY A 238 -16.93 16.54 9.05
C GLY A 238 -16.25 15.18 8.85
N ASN A 239 -14.96 15.06 9.14
CA ASN A 239 -14.22 13.81 9.07
C ASN A 239 -13.94 13.25 10.47
N PHE A 240 -14.16 11.97 10.63
CA PHE A 240 -14.01 11.25 11.90
C PHE A 240 -13.09 10.03 11.79
N GLY A 241 -12.25 10.01 10.74
CA GLY A 241 -11.24 8.98 10.54
C GLY A 241 -11.71 7.74 9.79
N PHE A 242 -12.77 7.83 8.96
CA PHE A 242 -13.23 6.71 8.15
C PHE A 242 -12.87 6.85 6.67
N LEU A 243 -12.52 5.72 6.07
CA LEU A 243 -12.36 5.58 4.62
C LEU A 243 -13.66 5.09 4.00
N ALA A 244 -13.90 5.49 2.76
CA ALA A 244 -15.05 5.03 2.00
C ALA A 244 -14.96 3.52 1.76
N VAL A 245 -16.07 2.84 1.99
CA VAL A 245 -16.30 1.46 1.55
C VAL A 245 -17.12 1.52 0.27
N GLY A 246 -16.85 0.63 -0.69
CA GLY A 246 -17.42 0.71 -2.04
C GLY A 246 -18.91 1.05 -2.09
N ASP A 247 -19.73 0.46 -1.21
CA ASP A 247 -21.11 0.85 -0.99
C ASP A 247 -21.17 1.94 0.08
N ASN A 248 -21.73 3.10 -0.28
CA ASN A 248 -21.87 4.23 0.64
C ASN A 248 -22.87 3.93 1.75
N GLY A 249 -22.52 4.30 2.97
CA GLY A 249 -23.44 4.36 4.09
C GLY A 249 -22.97 3.66 5.36
N ALA A 250 -23.62 4.06 6.44
CA ALA A 250 -23.30 3.63 7.79
C ALA A 250 -23.38 2.09 8.00
N SER A 251 -24.21 1.39 7.23
CA SER A 251 -24.36 -0.06 7.34
C SER A 251 -23.18 -0.80 6.75
N ALA A 252 -22.71 -0.38 5.56
CA ALA A 252 -21.52 -0.98 4.92
C ALA A 252 -20.26 -0.74 5.76
N LEU A 253 -20.10 0.46 6.30
CA LEU A 253 -19.02 0.76 7.22
C LEU A 253 -19.07 -0.11 8.49
N ALA A 254 -20.25 -0.26 9.10
CA ALA A 254 -20.41 -1.10 10.28
C ALA A 254 -20.02 -2.56 10.00
N GLU A 255 -20.40 -3.09 8.85
CA GLU A 255 -20.06 -4.45 8.44
C GLU A 255 -18.54 -4.60 8.22
N ALA A 256 -17.93 -3.68 7.50
CA ALA A 256 -16.47 -3.69 7.28
C ALA A 256 -15.68 -3.58 8.60
N LEU A 257 -16.16 -2.77 9.55
CA LEU A 257 -15.57 -2.68 10.89
C LEU A 257 -15.78 -3.96 11.71
N ALA A 258 -16.88 -4.67 11.47
CA ALA A 258 -17.22 -5.90 12.18
C ALA A 258 -16.43 -7.12 11.69
N ILE A 259 -15.97 -7.14 10.46
CA ILE A 259 -15.24 -8.27 9.86
C ILE A 259 -13.73 -8.12 10.12
N GLY A 260 -13.02 -9.22 10.39
CA GLY A 260 -11.56 -9.21 10.63
C GLY A 260 -10.76 -8.99 9.35
N LYS A 261 -11.24 -9.58 8.23
CA LYS A 261 -10.68 -9.40 6.89
C LYS A 261 -11.79 -8.90 5.97
N PRO A 262 -11.95 -7.59 5.83
CA PRO A 262 -13.06 -7.03 5.05
C PRO A 262 -12.94 -7.24 3.54
N GLY A 263 -11.80 -7.73 3.04
CA GLY A 263 -11.58 -8.00 1.61
C GLY A 263 -11.40 -6.74 0.78
N MET A 264 -11.24 -5.59 1.40
CA MET A 264 -11.05 -4.32 0.72
C MET A 264 -9.56 -4.01 0.56
N CYS A 265 -9.19 -3.56 -0.63
CA CYS A 265 -7.86 -3.06 -0.92
C CYS A 265 -7.91 -1.55 -1.14
N TYR A 266 -6.97 -0.85 -0.54
CA TYR A 266 -6.79 0.58 -0.69
C TYR A 266 -5.43 0.86 -1.31
N LYS A 267 -5.42 1.64 -2.39
CA LYS A 267 -4.18 2.13 -3.00
C LYS A 267 -3.60 3.24 -2.12
N GLN A 268 -2.31 3.22 -1.90
CA GLN A 268 -1.65 4.20 -1.02
C GLN A 268 -1.88 5.65 -1.47
N ASN A 269 -1.96 5.89 -2.76
CA ASN A 269 -2.09 7.22 -3.35
C ASN A 269 -3.52 7.57 -3.82
N ASP A 270 -4.51 6.73 -3.52
CA ASP A 270 -5.88 6.90 -4.02
C ASP A 270 -6.89 6.43 -2.96
N LEU A 271 -6.87 7.10 -1.81
CA LEU A 271 -7.82 6.87 -0.74
C LEU A 271 -8.99 7.86 -0.87
N THR A 272 -10.17 7.41 -0.49
CA THR A 272 -11.34 8.29 -0.36
C THR A 272 -11.79 8.33 1.10
N THR A 273 -11.98 9.53 1.65
CA THR A 273 -12.48 9.69 3.02
C THR A 273 -14.01 9.65 3.07
N GLU A 274 -14.56 9.05 4.12
CA GLU A 274 -16.00 9.00 4.37
C GLU A 274 -16.37 9.95 5.51
N PRO A 275 -17.23 10.96 5.26
CA PRO A 275 -17.65 11.89 6.28
C PRO A 275 -18.73 11.31 7.19
N GLY A 276 -18.83 11.83 8.40
CA GLY A 276 -19.92 11.54 9.33
C GLY A 276 -19.47 10.82 10.59
N VAL A 277 -20.11 11.13 11.70
CA VAL A 277 -19.81 10.57 13.03
C VAL A 277 -20.10 9.09 13.11
N MET A 278 -21.13 8.61 12.41
CA MET A 278 -21.53 7.18 12.29
C MET A 278 -21.49 6.38 13.60
N LYS A 279 -21.79 7.03 14.71
CA LYS A 279 -21.62 6.54 16.08
C LYS A 279 -22.19 5.13 16.33
N GLY A 280 -23.46 4.93 16.06
CA GLY A 280 -24.13 3.64 16.29
C GLY A 280 -23.58 2.50 15.44
N PRO A 281 -23.40 2.68 14.13
CA PRO A 281 -22.76 1.71 13.26
C PRO A 281 -21.33 1.37 13.68
N VAL A 282 -20.53 2.35 14.02
CA VAL A 282 -19.15 2.16 14.49
C VAL A 282 -19.12 1.35 15.78
N GLU A 283 -19.91 1.76 16.78
CA GLU A 283 -20.02 1.04 18.05
C GLU A 283 -20.44 -0.43 17.81
N SER A 284 -21.53 -0.63 17.09
CA SER A 284 -22.06 -1.98 16.90
C SER A 284 -21.14 -2.87 16.06
N GLY A 285 -20.48 -2.32 15.04
CA GLY A 285 -19.53 -3.05 14.20
C GLY A 285 -18.28 -3.48 14.99
N VAL A 286 -17.57 -2.53 15.59
CA VAL A 286 -16.34 -2.79 16.32
C VAL A 286 -16.59 -3.71 17.52
N ASN A 287 -17.69 -3.51 18.25
CA ASN A 287 -17.96 -4.27 19.47
C ASN A 287 -18.27 -5.74 19.22
N THR A 288 -18.62 -6.15 17.99
CA THR A 288 -18.71 -7.59 17.63
C THR A 288 -17.38 -8.31 17.86
N ARG A 289 -16.25 -7.61 17.72
CA ARG A 289 -14.90 -8.16 17.90
C ARG A 289 -14.65 -8.62 19.34
N PHE A 290 -15.41 -8.09 20.28
CA PHE A 290 -15.43 -8.49 21.68
C PHE A 290 -16.60 -9.42 22.05
N GLY A 291 -17.39 -9.84 21.07
CA GLY A 291 -18.57 -10.66 21.30
C GLY A 291 -19.79 -9.88 21.79
N LEU A 292 -19.84 -8.57 21.55
CA LEU A 292 -20.98 -7.75 21.87
C LEU A 292 -21.86 -7.58 20.62
N TYR A 293 -23.04 -8.19 20.64
CA TYR A 293 -23.94 -8.21 19.48
C TYR A 293 -25.12 -7.25 19.69
N GLY A 294 -24.86 -5.96 19.51
CA GLY A 294 -25.84 -4.89 19.59
C GLY A 294 -26.30 -4.40 18.21
N GLY A 295 -27.33 -3.56 18.18
CA GLY A 295 -27.79 -2.89 16.97
C GLY A 295 -28.11 -3.84 15.82
N SER A 296 -27.55 -3.58 14.64
CA SER A 296 -27.72 -4.39 13.43
C SER A 296 -27.13 -5.81 13.55
N PHE A 297 -26.24 -6.06 14.52
CA PHE A 297 -25.59 -7.36 14.73
C PHE A 297 -26.27 -8.24 15.79
N SER A 298 -27.43 -7.84 16.31
CA SER A 298 -28.09 -8.53 17.43
C SER A 298 -28.43 -10.02 17.20
N ASN A 299 -28.50 -10.43 15.95
CA ASN A 299 -28.77 -11.84 15.56
C ASN A 299 -27.53 -12.57 15.00
N ASN A 300 -26.35 -11.97 15.09
CA ASN A 300 -25.14 -12.48 14.47
C ASN A 300 -24.24 -13.28 15.44
N ASP A 301 -24.76 -13.61 16.61
CA ASP A 301 -24.08 -14.35 17.67
C ASP A 301 -23.73 -15.82 17.33
N LYS A 302 -24.02 -16.26 16.11
CA LYS A 302 -23.66 -17.60 15.57
C LYS A 302 -22.86 -17.54 14.27
N ASN A 303 -22.71 -16.34 13.69
CA ASN A 303 -22.08 -16.20 12.39
C ASN A 303 -20.56 -16.14 12.54
N PRO A 304 -19.79 -17.03 11.90
CA PRO A 304 -18.34 -17.10 11.99
C PRO A 304 -17.63 -15.79 11.60
N LEU A 305 -18.20 -15.04 10.64
CA LEU A 305 -17.64 -13.75 10.20
C LEU A 305 -17.58 -12.72 11.33
N TYR A 306 -18.49 -12.80 12.29
CA TYR A 306 -18.58 -11.90 13.45
C TYR A 306 -18.16 -12.56 14.76
N ARG A 307 -17.35 -13.63 14.67
CA ARG A 307 -16.80 -14.25 15.87
C ARG A 307 -15.99 -13.24 16.69
N PRO A 308 -15.98 -13.36 18.03
CA PRO A 308 -15.14 -12.52 18.85
C PRO A 308 -13.66 -12.88 18.76
N ALA A 309 -12.80 -12.03 19.30
CA ALA A 309 -11.40 -12.34 19.50
C ALA A 309 -11.20 -13.52 20.47
N PRO A 310 -10.05 -14.21 20.43
CA PRO A 310 -9.73 -15.28 21.37
C PRO A 310 -9.73 -14.84 22.82
N ASN A 311 -9.33 -13.60 23.07
CA ASN A 311 -9.36 -12.97 24.38
C ASN A 311 -10.21 -11.69 24.30
N VAL A 312 -11.29 -11.67 25.09
CA VAL A 312 -12.26 -10.57 25.12
C VAL A 312 -12.28 -9.83 26.46
N ARG A 313 -11.19 -9.88 27.23
CA ARG A 313 -11.09 -9.06 28.44
C ARG A 313 -11.24 -7.59 28.10
N MET A 314 -12.16 -6.91 28.76
CA MET A 314 -12.55 -5.55 28.45
C MET A 314 -13.05 -4.77 29.67
N ALA A 315 -12.92 -5.33 30.87
CA ALA A 315 -13.50 -4.79 32.11
C ALA A 315 -15.00 -4.57 32.00
N GLN A 316 -15.73 -5.55 31.46
CA GLN A 316 -17.17 -5.49 31.30
C GLN A 316 -17.88 -5.62 32.64
N ASN A 317 -18.86 -4.75 32.87
CA ASN A 317 -19.81 -4.95 33.94
C ASN A 317 -20.67 -6.19 33.67
N GLN A 318 -20.57 -7.19 34.52
CA GLN A 318 -21.25 -8.48 34.35
C GLN A 318 -22.75 -8.43 34.73
N SER A 319 -23.30 -7.24 34.93
CA SER A 319 -24.74 -7.02 35.19
C SER A 319 -25.45 -6.48 33.94
N GLY A 320 -26.66 -6.94 33.69
CA GLY A 320 -27.49 -6.46 32.57
C GLY A 320 -27.24 -7.19 31.25
N ASN A 321 -27.21 -6.46 30.14
CA ASN A 321 -27.11 -7.02 28.78
C ASN A 321 -25.65 -7.22 28.33
N VAL A 322 -24.90 -8.03 29.06
CA VAL A 322 -23.46 -8.26 28.88
C VAL A 322 -23.04 -8.67 27.46
N CYS A 323 -23.97 -9.15 26.63
CA CYS A 323 -23.70 -9.57 25.27
C CYS A 323 -24.17 -8.57 24.20
N LYS A 324 -24.72 -7.43 24.59
CA LYS A 324 -25.32 -6.48 23.63
C LYS A 324 -24.64 -5.13 23.60
N SER A 325 -24.18 -4.66 24.76
CA SER A 325 -23.57 -3.35 24.89
C SER A 325 -22.44 -3.37 25.88
N TYR A 326 -21.44 -2.56 25.63
CA TYR A 326 -20.34 -2.37 26.56
C TYR A 326 -20.78 -1.47 27.71
N SER A 327 -20.53 -1.93 28.92
CA SER A 327 -20.67 -1.15 30.13
C SER A 327 -19.46 -1.40 31.00
N GLN A 328 -18.64 -0.39 31.21
CA GLN A 328 -17.42 -0.52 31.98
C GLN A 328 -17.74 -0.79 33.45
N ALA A 329 -17.02 -1.74 34.03
CA ALA A 329 -17.20 -2.09 35.42
C ALA A 329 -16.50 -1.07 36.33
N THR A 330 -17.25 -0.45 37.23
CA THR A 330 -16.73 0.55 38.17
C THR A 330 -15.75 -0.03 39.21
N ASN A 331 -15.82 -1.34 39.49
CA ASN A 331 -15.01 -2.03 40.51
C ASN A 331 -13.99 -3.00 39.91
N ALA A 332 -13.90 -3.12 38.60
CA ALA A 332 -12.92 -4.03 38.00
C ALA A 332 -11.63 -3.33 37.66
N TYR A 333 -11.46 -2.10 38.07
CA TYR A 333 -10.33 -1.28 37.60
C TYR A 333 -10.00 -1.60 36.18
N ASP A 334 -9.92 -0.70 35.29
CA ASP A 334 -9.75 -0.95 33.88
C ASP A 334 -8.83 -2.15 33.60
N ALA A 335 -9.41 -3.30 33.33
CA ALA A 335 -8.64 -4.53 33.06
C ALA A 335 -7.72 -4.34 31.85
N VAL A 336 -8.09 -3.43 30.97
CA VAL A 336 -7.22 -2.85 29.96
C VAL A 336 -7.28 -1.34 30.17
N PRO A 337 -6.40 -0.77 30.97
CA PRO A 337 -6.43 0.65 31.27
C PRO A 337 -6.22 1.45 29.99
N LEU A 338 -7.10 2.37 29.82
CA LEU A 338 -7.10 3.28 28.73
C LEU A 338 -6.15 4.41 29.01
N GLY A 339 -5.63 4.95 27.96
CA GLY A 339 -4.95 6.22 27.97
C GLY A 339 -5.86 7.40 28.35
N HIS A 340 -6.66 7.27 29.38
CA HIS A 340 -7.53 8.37 29.83
C HIS A 340 -6.70 9.54 30.32
N GLY A 341 -6.82 10.69 29.63
CA GLY A 341 -6.21 11.94 30.03
C GLY A 341 -4.70 12.05 29.74
N ALA A 342 -4.09 11.08 29.08
CA ALA A 342 -2.74 11.24 28.63
C ALA A 342 -2.72 12.13 27.39
N THR A 343 -1.86 13.11 27.42
CA THR A 343 -1.62 13.99 26.29
C THR A 343 -0.38 13.50 25.54
N MET A 344 -0.42 13.63 24.23
CA MET A 344 0.66 13.24 23.32
C MET A 344 1.91 14.14 23.40
N GLN A 345 2.12 14.83 24.48
CA GLN A 345 3.12 15.92 24.55
C GLN A 345 4.57 15.44 24.63
N ASP A 346 4.83 14.15 24.84
CA ASP A 346 6.16 13.69 25.21
C ASP A 346 6.93 12.96 24.09
N ILE A 347 6.43 12.97 22.86
CA ILE A 347 7.19 12.46 21.73
C ILE A 347 7.97 13.61 21.12
N PRO A 348 9.31 13.51 21.03
CA PRO A 348 10.11 14.53 20.38
C PRO A 348 9.62 14.79 18.95
N GLY A 349 9.21 16.03 18.66
CA GLY A 349 8.66 16.43 17.36
C GLY A 349 7.19 16.08 17.14
N GLY A 350 6.53 15.44 18.09
CA GLY A 350 5.12 15.08 17.99
C GLY A 350 4.17 16.23 18.31
N GLY A 351 3.13 16.36 17.53
CA GLY A 351 2.10 17.42 17.67
C GLY A 351 1.05 17.17 18.75
N GLY A 352 1.31 16.35 19.75
CA GLY A 352 0.42 16.17 20.90
C GLY A 352 -0.81 15.27 20.68
N ARG A 353 -0.75 14.26 19.80
CA ARG A 353 -1.90 13.39 19.48
C ARG A 353 -1.79 11.93 19.95
N ILE A 354 -0.67 11.53 20.54
CA ILE A 354 -0.46 10.16 21.03
C ILE A 354 -0.46 10.16 22.56
N ALA A 355 -1.26 9.32 23.16
CA ALA A 355 -1.35 9.24 24.61
C ALA A 355 0.00 8.85 25.23
N THR A 356 0.55 9.70 26.07
CA THR A 356 1.78 9.41 26.77
C THR A 356 1.52 8.48 27.95
N GLY A 357 2.07 7.41 27.84
CA GLY A 357 2.34 6.27 28.60
C GLY A 357 2.28 6.18 30.10
N ASN A 358 1.38 6.76 30.84
CA ASN A 358 1.18 6.37 32.24
C ASN A 358 -0.13 5.60 32.48
N ASN A 359 -0.80 5.20 31.45
CA ASN A 359 -2.17 4.74 31.55
C ASN A 359 -2.32 3.23 31.41
N TRP A 360 -1.29 2.55 30.95
CA TRP A 360 -1.20 1.10 31.00
C TRP A 360 -0.48 0.66 32.27
N ASN A 361 -1.20 0.06 33.20
CA ASN A 361 -0.62 -0.50 34.40
C ASN A 361 -0.73 -2.02 34.35
N LEU A 362 0.30 -2.65 33.83
CA LEU A 362 0.36 -4.10 33.68
C LEU A 362 0.27 -4.84 35.04
N ASP A 363 0.86 -4.32 36.09
CA ASP A 363 0.82 -4.97 37.38
C ASP A 363 -0.62 -5.01 37.89
N LEU A 364 -1.33 -3.88 37.82
CA LEU A 364 -2.73 -3.81 38.22
C LEU A 364 -3.62 -4.69 37.32
N TYR A 365 -3.39 -4.68 36.00
CA TYR A 365 -4.12 -5.55 35.10
C TYR A 365 -3.92 -7.03 35.47
N TRP A 366 -2.68 -7.42 35.72
CA TRP A 366 -2.35 -8.81 36.05
C TRP A 366 -2.96 -9.25 37.38
N ASP A 367 -2.85 -8.41 38.40
CA ASP A 367 -3.39 -8.69 39.75
C ASP A 367 -4.91 -8.85 39.75
N ILE A 368 -5.59 -8.10 38.88
CA ILE A 368 -7.05 -8.18 38.75
C ILE A 368 -7.48 -9.34 37.87
N SER A 369 -6.81 -9.54 36.75
CA SER A 369 -7.22 -10.50 35.71
C SER A 369 -6.76 -11.92 36.00
N HIS A 370 -5.70 -12.08 36.76
CA HIS A 370 -5.05 -13.37 37.04
C HIS A 370 -4.69 -13.52 38.50
N SER A 371 -4.75 -14.74 39.00
CA SER A 371 -4.24 -15.07 40.31
C SER A 371 -2.80 -15.57 40.20
N GLY A 372 -1.87 -14.90 40.88
CA GLY A 372 -0.48 -15.33 40.96
C GLY A 372 0.53 -14.32 40.40
N ASN A 373 1.79 -14.74 40.42
CA ASN A 373 2.89 -13.89 40.01
C ASN A 373 2.90 -13.70 38.49
N LYS A 374 3.08 -12.45 38.04
CA LYS A 374 3.30 -12.11 36.65
C LYS A 374 4.49 -12.90 36.08
N PRO A 375 4.33 -13.58 34.93
CA PRO A 375 5.38 -14.42 34.35
C PRO A 375 6.58 -13.62 33.90
N SER A 376 7.73 -14.26 33.82
CA SER A 376 9.01 -13.62 33.50
C SER A 376 9.00 -12.86 32.15
N PRO A 377 8.40 -13.36 31.07
CA PRO A 377 8.37 -12.62 29.81
C PRO A 377 7.64 -11.27 29.87
N LEU A 378 6.72 -11.12 30.83
CA LEU A 378 5.95 -9.89 31.03
C LEU A 378 6.54 -9.00 32.15
N LYS A 379 7.65 -9.37 32.74
CA LYS A 379 8.32 -8.52 33.72
C LYS A 379 9.20 -7.49 33.04
N SER A 380 9.20 -6.27 33.56
CA SER A 380 10.15 -5.25 33.15
C SER A 380 11.58 -5.75 33.34
N ASN A 381 12.42 -5.54 32.32
CA ASN A 381 13.83 -5.93 32.37
C ASN A 381 14.70 -4.68 32.55
N PRO A 382 15.30 -4.45 33.75
CA PRO A 382 16.11 -3.28 33.99
C PRO A 382 17.44 -3.25 33.21
N SER A 383 17.86 -4.38 32.64
CA SER A 383 19.14 -4.55 31.96
C SER A 383 18.98 -4.76 30.46
N TYR A 384 17.79 -4.54 29.91
CA TYR A 384 17.55 -4.76 28.49
C TYR A 384 18.27 -3.71 27.64
N THR A 385 19.01 -4.20 26.65
CA THR A 385 19.58 -3.39 25.58
C THR A 385 18.89 -3.80 24.28
N PRO A 386 18.23 -2.90 23.55
CA PRO A 386 17.61 -3.23 22.27
C PRO A 386 18.66 -3.85 21.32
N PRO A 387 18.32 -4.92 20.58
CA PRO A 387 19.20 -5.39 19.53
C PRO A 387 19.42 -4.28 18.50
N ALA A 388 20.64 -4.20 17.98
CA ALA A 388 20.93 -3.30 16.88
C ALA A 388 20.01 -3.63 15.72
N ALA A 389 19.49 -2.58 15.10
CA ALA A 389 18.70 -2.71 13.89
C ALA A 389 19.49 -3.48 12.83
N PRO A 390 18.89 -4.45 12.12
CA PRO A 390 19.55 -5.10 11.00
C PRO A 390 19.93 -4.05 9.95
N THR A 391 21.20 -4.01 9.58
CA THR A 391 21.69 -3.12 8.52
C THR A 391 21.04 -3.49 7.19
N GLY A 392 20.36 -2.55 6.55
CA GLY A 392 19.85 -2.71 5.18
C GLY A 392 18.42 -3.27 5.07
N SER A 393 17.69 -3.43 6.15
CA SER A 393 16.26 -3.70 6.10
C SER A 393 15.51 -2.57 6.78
N ILE A 394 14.26 -2.40 6.38
CA ILE A 394 13.24 -1.71 7.15
C ILE A 394 13.34 -2.29 8.54
N THR A 395 13.83 -1.52 9.44
CA THR A 395 14.21 -2.04 10.72
C THR A 395 12.98 -2.31 11.50
N ALA A 396 12.69 -3.59 11.63
CA ALA A 396 11.84 -4.01 12.69
C ALA A 396 12.34 -3.35 13.96
N HIS A 397 11.67 -2.32 14.40
CA HIS A 397 11.88 -1.84 15.72
C HIS A 397 11.47 -2.97 16.64
N SER A 398 12.41 -3.38 17.37
CA SER A 398 12.21 -4.26 18.48
C SER A 398 11.54 -5.60 18.19
N SER A 399 12.24 -6.46 17.57
CA SER A 399 12.40 -7.81 18.09
C SER A 399 12.36 -7.88 19.62
N SER A 400 12.28 -6.76 20.30
CA SER A 400 12.38 -6.63 21.73
C SER A 400 11.07 -6.49 22.44
N TYR A 401 10.01 -6.10 21.77
CA TYR A 401 8.72 -6.02 22.42
C TYR A 401 7.93 -7.32 22.26
N PRO A 402 7.50 -7.73 21.08
CA PRO A 402 6.72 -8.95 20.96
C PRO A 402 7.62 -10.17 20.96
N GLY A 403 7.47 -11.00 21.96
CA GLY A 403 8.25 -12.23 22.16
C GLY A 403 9.70 -12.02 22.54
N GLY A 404 10.15 -10.77 22.69
CA GLY A 404 11.47 -10.39 23.17
C GLY A 404 11.43 -9.86 24.60
N SER A 405 12.58 -9.38 25.05
CA SER A 405 12.67 -8.74 26.36
C SER A 405 12.17 -7.30 26.27
N THR A 406 11.38 -6.87 27.22
CA THR A 406 10.98 -5.48 27.37
C THR A 406 12.20 -4.58 27.60
N PRO A 407 12.28 -3.40 26.97
CA PRO A 407 13.35 -2.44 27.27
C PRO A 407 13.41 -2.05 28.73
N ALA A 408 14.59 -1.68 29.20
CA ALA A 408 14.78 -1.28 30.58
C ALA A 408 13.82 -0.14 30.97
N GLY A 409 13.08 -0.32 32.04
CA GLY A 409 12.13 0.65 32.55
C GLY A 409 10.82 0.78 31.78
N VAL A 410 10.60 -0.03 30.75
CA VAL A 410 9.37 -0.05 29.95
C VAL A 410 8.56 -1.31 30.27
N GLN A 411 7.26 -1.17 30.39
CA GLN A 411 6.35 -2.29 30.53
C GLN A 411 6.04 -2.90 29.15
N PRO A 412 5.77 -4.24 29.08
CA PRO A 412 5.13 -4.82 27.91
C PRO A 412 3.86 -4.07 27.53
N SER A 413 3.59 -3.97 26.24
CA SER A 413 2.39 -3.31 25.75
C SER A 413 1.12 -4.13 26.03
N ALA A 414 -0.04 -3.55 25.84
CA ALA A 414 -1.29 -4.29 25.96
C ALA A 414 -1.38 -5.40 24.88
N TYR A 415 -0.82 -5.15 23.71
CA TYR A 415 -0.72 -6.14 22.64
C TYR A 415 0.21 -7.31 23.00
N ASP A 416 1.35 -7.05 23.66
CA ASP A 416 2.26 -8.10 24.14
C ASP A 416 1.57 -9.01 25.15
N VAL A 417 0.82 -8.42 26.08
CA VAL A 417 0.08 -9.17 27.09
C VAL A 417 -1.03 -9.99 26.47
N TYR A 418 -1.78 -9.40 25.55
CA TYR A 418 -2.82 -10.10 24.80
C TYR A 418 -2.26 -11.33 24.07
N ASN A 419 -1.14 -11.17 23.35
CA ASN A 419 -0.49 -12.29 22.66
C ASN A 419 0.02 -13.36 23.62
N TYR A 420 0.56 -12.95 24.77
CA TYR A 420 0.97 -13.90 25.80
C TYR A 420 -0.22 -14.71 26.33
N GLU A 421 -1.34 -14.05 26.61
CA GLU A 421 -2.56 -14.70 27.11
C GLU A 421 -3.15 -15.68 26.09
N ILE A 422 -3.25 -15.31 24.82
CA ILE A 422 -3.77 -16.22 23.78
C ILE A 422 -2.80 -17.38 23.50
N GLY A 423 -1.50 -17.17 23.65
CA GLY A 423 -0.48 -18.21 23.58
C GLY A 423 -0.50 -19.16 24.80
N ASN A 424 -1.18 -18.77 25.88
CA ASN A 424 -1.36 -19.55 27.09
C ASN A 424 -2.84 -19.67 27.47
N PRO A 425 -3.64 -20.47 26.74
CA PRO A 425 -5.10 -20.46 26.82
C PRO A 425 -5.68 -20.72 28.22
N SER A 426 -4.93 -21.36 29.13
CA SER A 426 -5.35 -21.55 30.51
C SER A 426 -5.60 -20.22 31.24
N LEU A 427 -4.86 -19.17 30.90
CA LEU A 427 -5.01 -17.84 31.47
C LEU A 427 -6.33 -17.17 31.11
N LEU A 428 -6.91 -17.54 29.96
CA LEU A 428 -8.19 -16.98 29.52
C LEU A 428 -9.35 -17.37 30.45
N GLY A 429 -9.20 -18.49 31.18
CA GLY A 429 -10.19 -18.95 32.13
C GLY A 429 -10.14 -18.26 33.48
N ASP A 430 -9.08 -17.52 33.78
CA ASP A 430 -8.95 -16.80 35.02
C ASP A 430 -10.04 -15.75 35.19
N LYS A 431 -10.56 -15.64 36.40
CA LYS A 431 -11.71 -14.77 36.67
C LYS A 431 -11.26 -13.51 37.42
N ALA A 432 -11.61 -12.36 36.84
CA ALA A 432 -11.56 -11.10 37.54
C ALA A 432 -12.60 -11.05 38.71
N PRO A 433 -12.46 -10.13 39.67
CA PRO A 433 -13.41 -10.01 40.80
C PRO A 433 -14.86 -9.80 40.41
N ASN A 434 -15.11 -9.17 39.24
CA ASN A 434 -16.45 -8.99 38.68
C ASN A 434 -17.00 -10.24 37.96
N GLY A 435 -16.22 -11.33 37.90
CA GLY A 435 -16.58 -12.58 37.23
C GLY A 435 -16.20 -12.66 35.76
N GLU A 436 -15.63 -11.61 35.19
CA GLU A 436 -15.17 -11.59 33.79
C GLU A 436 -14.02 -12.56 33.56
N THR A 437 -14.02 -13.18 32.39
CA THR A 437 -12.93 -14.03 31.88
C THR A 437 -12.48 -13.55 30.50
N GLY A 438 -11.32 -14.03 30.03
CA GLY A 438 -10.88 -13.77 28.67
C GLY A 438 -11.64 -14.59 27.61
N ILE A 439 -12.32 -15.66 28.01
CA ILE A 439 -13.04 -16.56 27.10
C ILE A 439 -14.32 -15.87 26.59
N PRO A 440 -14.55 -15.83 25.27
CA PRO A 440 -15.81 -15.33 24.71
C PRO A 440 -17.03 -16.11 25.21
N GLN A 441 -18.01 -15.40 25.76
CA GLN A 441 -19.21 -16.01 26.36
C GLN A 441 -20.46 -15.85 25.50
N CYS A 442 -20.46 -14.88 24.62
CA CYS A 442 -21.68 -14.42 23.92
C CYS A 442 -21.85 -15.01 22.52
N HIS A 443 -20.81 -15.60 21.94
CA HIS A 443 -20.93 -16.31 20.67
C HIS A 443 -21.29 -17.77 20.91
N LYS A 444 -22.43 -18.19 20.37
CA LYS A 444 -23.06 -19.49 20.74
C LYS A 444 -22.29 -20.72 20.27
N ASN A 445 -21.52 -20.60 19.22
CA ASN A 445 -20.78 -21.73 18.62
C ASN A 445 -19.27 -21.42 18.60
N TYR A 446 -18.79 -20.64 19.57
CA TYR A 446 -17.39 -20.27 19.59
C TYR A 446 -16.51 -21.46 19.97
N ASN A 447 -15.64 -21.81 19.03
CA ASN A 447 -14.52 -22.70 19.26
C ASN A 447 -13.32 -22.12 18.50
N LEU A 448 -12.25 -21.80 19.21
CA LEU A 448 -11.06 -21.18 18.61
C LEU A 448 -10.47 -22.03 17.48
N ALA A 449 -10.53 -23.35 17.59
CA ALA A 449 -10.01 -24.26 16.57
C ALA A 449 -10.81 -24.23 15.25
N ASP A 450 -12.09 -23.85 15.31
CA ASP A 450 -12.97 -23.79 14.13
C ASP A 450 -12.76 -22.52 13.29
N TYR A 451 -12.07 -21.51 13.87
CA TYR A 451 -11.95 -20.17 13.26
C TYR A 451 -10.51 -19.68 13.30
N PRO A 452 -9.61 -20.31 12.52
CA PRO A 452 -8.19 -19.89 12.52
C PRO A 452 -8.03 -18.47 11.98
N ASP A 453 -7.07 -17.73 12.54
CA ASP A 453 -6.80 -16.35 12.16
C ASP A 453 -6.37 -16.21 10.69
N SER A 454 -5.76 -17.25 10.12
CA SER A 454 -5.44 -17.29 8.67
C SER A 454 -6.66 -17.06 7.78
N THR A 455 -7.84 -17.52 8.22
CA THR A 455 -9.09 -17.37 7.44
C THR A 455 -9.86 -16.11 7.81
N TYR A 456 -9.92 -15.78 9.09
CA TYR A 456 -10.81 -14.72 9.58
C TYR A 456 -10.07 -13.48 10.11
N GLY A 457 -8.76 -13.53 10.21
CA GLY A 457 -7.92 -12.48 10.80
C GLY A 457 -8.03 -12.39 12.34
N ASN A 458 -7.02 -11.79 12.96
CA ASN A 458 -7.08 -11.49 14.38
C ASN A 458 -8.11 -10.38 14.61
N ARG A 459 -9.07 -10.66 15.45
CA ARG A 459 -10.24 -9.79 15.63
C ARG A 459 -9.93 -8.48 16.38
N ARG A 460 -8.84 -8.43 17.13
CA ARG A 460 -8.38 -7.20 17.81
C ARG A 460 -7.27 -6.48 17.08
N GLU A 461 -6.78 -7.02 15.97
CA GLU A 461 -5.92 -6.29 15.06
C GLU A 461 -6.75 -5.48 14.06
N ILE A 462 -6.36 -4.26 13.86
CA ILE A 462 -6.96 -3.30 12.96
C ILE A 462 -5.86 -2.71 12.10
N PHE A 463 -6.12 -2.61 10.81
CA PHE A 463 -5.20 -1.99 9.87
C PHE A 463 -5.77 -0.64 9.46
N ALA A 464 -5.02 0.42 9.69
CA ALA A 464 -5.43 1.79 9.46
C ALA A 464 -4.47 2.49 8.49
N ALA A 465 -4.97 3.41 7.66
CA ALA A 465 -4.10 4.32 6.93
C ALA A 465 -3.61 5.45 7.83
N ILE A 466 -2.36 5.89 7.66
CA ILE A 466 -1.83 7.10 8.28
C ILE A 466 -1.75 8.19 7.20
N ILE A 467 -2.35 9.34 7.45
CA ILE A 467 -2.51 10.41 6.46
C ILE A 467 -1.99 11.73 7.04
N ASN A 468 -1.31 12.54 6.22
CA ASN A 468 -1.04 13.93 6.56
C ASN A 468 -2.32 14.75 6.34
N CYS A 469 -3.16 14.84 7.37
CA CYS A 469 -4.52 15.38 7.28
C CYS A 469 -4.56 16.90 7.06
N ALA A 470 -3.67 17.65 7.72
CA ALA A 470 -3.61 19.10 7.63
C ALA A 470 -3.00 19.53 6.30
N ASP A 471 -1.93 18.87 5.87
CA ASP A 471 -1.29 19.13 4.59
C ASP A 471 -2.25 18.89 3.43
N GLN A 472 -2.95 17.77 3.46
CA GLN A 472 -3.95 17.45 2.45
C GLN A 472 -5.29 18.17 2.65
N ASN A 473 -5.43 19.01 3.68
CA ASN A 473 -6.62 19.83 3.96
C ASN A 473 -7.92 18.99 3.90
N LEU A 474 -7.97 17.91 4.68
CA LEU A 474 -9.11 16.99 4.69
C LEU A 474 -10.39 17.67 5.17
N LYS A 475 -11.43 17.67 4.33
CA LYS A 475 -12.75 18.22 4.63
C LYS A 475 -13.82 17.38 3.97
N GLY A 476 -14.75 16.83 4.75
CA GLY A 476 -15.85 16.03 4.22
C GLY A 476 -15.35 14.81 3.43
N ARG A 477 -16.05 14.45 2.36
CA ARG A 477 -15.59 13.44 1.41
C ARG A 477 -14.49 14.03 0.53
N LYS A 478 -13.35 13.41 0.55
CA LYS A 478 -12.21 13.77 -0.30
C LYS A 478 -11.66 12.52 -0.98
N GLU A 479 -11.44 12.63 -2.27
CA GLU A 479 -10.84 11.60 -3.14
C GLU A 479 -9.35 11.90 -3.35
N ASP A 480 -8.60 10.97 -3.91
CA ASP A 480 -7.16 11.06 -4.20
C ASP A 480 -6.31 11.43 -2.97
N VAL A 481 -6.71 10.92 -1.80
CA VAL A 481 -5.97 11.15 -0.57
C VAL A 481 -4.80 10.17 -0.49
N LYS A 482 -3.61 10.68 -0.15
CA LYS A 482 -2.39 9.88 -0.04
C LYS A 482 -2.16 9.43 1.41
N ALA A 483 -1.92 8.14 1.61
CA ALA A 483 -1.41 7.64 2.87
C ALA A 483 0.10 7.78 2.95
N VAL A 484 0.60 8.17 4.11
CA VAL A 484 2.03 8.13 4.44
C VAL A 484 2.48 6.70 4.65
N ALA A 485 1.67 5.92 5.38
CA ALA A 485 1.90 4.53 5.69
C ALA A 485 0.59 3.84 6.03
N PHE A 486 0.60 2.51 6.09
CA PHE A 486 -0.44 1.75 6.76
C PHE A 486 0.10 1.26 8.10
N ALA A 487 -0.76 1.23 9.12
CA ALA A 487 -0.41 0.79 10.44
C ALA A 487 -1.19 -0.45 10.84
N ARG A 488 -0.53 -1.38 11.51
CA ARG A 488 -1.17 -2.41 12.33
C ARG A 488 -1.39 -1.83 13.71
N MET A 489 -2.61 -1.87 14.16
CA MET A 489 -3.01 -1.36 15.46
C MET A 489 -3.76 -2.43 16.25
N PHE A 490 -3.60 -2.42 17.55
CA PHE A 490 -4.31 -3.30 18.46
C PHE A 490 -5.49 -2.56 19.08
N LEU A 491 -6.69 -3.13 18.97
CA LEU A 491 -7.90 -2.61 19.57
C LEU A 491 -7.92 -2.95 21.08
N VAL A 492 -7.65 -1.96 21.89
CA VAL A 492 -7.42 -2.13 23.32
C VAL A 492 -8.70 -2.50 24.07
N GLN A 493 -9.84 -1.92 23.65
CA GLN A 493 -11.13 -2.09 24.32
C GLN A 493 -12.29 -1.94 23.32
N PRO A 494 -13.52 -2.34 23.73
CA PRO A 494 -14.73 -1.99 22.98
C PRO A 494 -14.90 -0.48 22.85
N VAL A 495 -15.64 -0.08 21.82
CA VAL A 495 -16.02 1.32 21.65
C VAL A 495 -16.92 1.72 22.81
N LEU A 496 -16.50 2.76 23.52
CA LEU A 496 -17.25 3.37 24.60
C LEU A 496 -18.03 4.57 24.07
N THR A 497 -19.34 4.51 24.16
CA THR A 497 -20.19 5.62 23.79
C THR A 497 -20.57 6.46 25.01
N ALA A 498 -20.17 7.71 25.02
CA ALA A 498 -20.53 8.69 26.04
C ALA A 498 -21.03 9.99 25.38
N GLY A 499 -22.29 10.33 25.59
CA GLY A 499 -22.86 11.54 24.98
C GLY A 499 -22.89 11.44 23.46
N ASN A 500 -22.21 12.34 22.77
CA ASN A 500 -22.08 12.37 21.31
C ASN A 500 -20.77 11.76 20.80
N SER A 501 -19.89 11.27 21.65
CA SER A 501 -18.63 10.66 21.26
C SER A 501 -18.66 9.14 21.31
N SER A 502 -17.92 8.53 20.40
CA SER A 502 -17.60 7.10 20.38
C SER A 502 -16.10 6.97 20.47
N ARG A 503 -15.61 6.55 21.62
CA ARG A 503 -14.15 6.41 21.84
C ARG A 503 -13.68 5.04 21.41
N MET A 504 -12.75 5.01 20.49
CA MET A 504 -11.98 3.82 20.13
C MET A 504 -10.53 4.03 20.55
N VAL A 505 -9.96 3.12 21.28
CA VAL A 505 -8.56 3.19 21.69
C VAL A 505 -7.76 2.13 20.94
N LEU A 506 -6.78 2.59 20.19
CA LEU A 506 -5.90 1.78 19.38
C LEU A 506 -4.47 1.92 19.87
N GLU A 507 -3.76 0.80 20.01
CA GLU A 507 -2.35 0.76 20.35
C GLU A 507 -1.54 0.49 19.09
N THR A 508 -0.47 1.24 18.86
CA THR A 508 0.38 1.10 17.68
C THR A 508 1.27 -0.15 17.81
N VAL A 509 1.27 -0.99 16.77
CA VAL A 509 2.01 -2.26 16.74
C VAL A 509 3.09 -2.24 15.67
N ASP A 510 2.75 -1.85 14.44
CA ASP A 510 3.67 -1.83 13.30
C ASP A 510 3.21 -0.83 12.24
N ILE A 511 4.11 -0.41 11.36
CA ILE A 511 3.80 0.39 10.17
C ILE A 511 4.45 -0.21 8.93
N THR A 512 3.91 0.13 7.76
CA THR A 512 4.57 -0.16 6.48
C THR A 512 5.68 0.85 6.21
N GLY A 513 6.63 0.48 5.36
CA GLY A 513 7.72 1.38 4.96
C GLY A 513 8.87 1.43 5.97
N GLN A 514 9.70 2.45 5.85
CA GLN A 514 10.90 2.62 6.67
C GLN A 514 10.55 2.68 8.16
N GLY A 515 11.31 1.98 8.98
CA GLY A 515 11.07 1.90 10.42
C GLY A 515 10.02 0.85 10.84
N GLY A 516 9.29 0.28 9.91
CA GLY A 516 8.39 -0.83 10.17
C GLY A 516 9.13 -2.10 10.59
N ARG A 517 8.39 -3.05 11.15
CA ARG A 517 8.93 -4.30 11.69
C ARG A 517 8.91 -5.45 10.68
N GLY A 518 8.52 -5.16 9.43
CA GLY A 518 8.38 -6.16 8.37
C GLY A 518 7.20 -7.13 8.55
N THR A 519 6.36 -6.92 9.56
CA THR A 519 5.21 -7.80 9.78
C THR A 519 4.03 -7.46 8.88
N LEU A 520 4.15 -6.38 8.12
CA LEU A 520 3.16 -5.91 7.15
C LEU A 520 3.59 -6.11 5.69
N ASP A 521 4.75 -6.72 5.44
CA ASP A 521 5.25 -6.91 4.08
C ASP A 521 4.31 -7.81 3.25
N GLU A 522 3.72 -8.84 3.86
CA GLU A 522 2.71 -9.68 3.19
C GLU A 522 1.34 -8.98 3.00
N PHE A 523 1.14 -7.89 3.71
CA PHE A 523 -0.10 -7.12 3.67
C PHE A 523 -0.14 -6.14 2.49
N LEU A 524 1.03 -5.66 2.08
CA LEU A 524 1.17 -4.81 0.91
C LEU A 524 1.20 -5.67 -0.35
N ARG A 525 0.35 -5.33 -1.30
CA ARG A 525 0.47 -5.77 -2.68
C ARG A 525 1.15 -4.66 -3.45
N GLU A 526 2.37 -4.94 -3.79
CA GLU A 526 3.19 -4.06 -4.60
C GLU A 526 2.98 -4.43 -6.06
N GLU A 527 2.54 -3.49 -6.85
CA GLU A 527 2.25 -3.70 -8.26
C GLU A 527 2.84 -2.54 -9.07
N ALA A 528 3.64 -2.89 -10.06
CA ALA A 528 4.06 -1.93 -11.06
C ALA A 528 3.05 -1.95 -12.22
N GLU A 529 2.57 -0.78 -12.63
CA GLU A 529 1.57 -0.62 -13.67
C GLU A 529 2.10 0.32 -14.76
N LEU A 530 1.95 -0.08 -16.02
CA LEU A 530 2.21 0.83 -17.13
C LEU A 530 1.09 1.87 -17.19
N VAL A 531 1.48 3.14 -17.27
CA VAL A 531 0.54 4.26 -17.32
C VAL A 531 0.66 5.05 -18.63
N ARG A 532 1.73 4.82 -19.40
CA ARG A 532 1.92 5.42 -20.73
C ARG A 532 2.91 4.62 -21.55
#